data_e6d87b35f36508e5fdf9fad228c26c9a
#
_entry.id   e6d87b35f36508e5fdf9fad228c26c9a
#
_cell.length_a   1.000
_cell.length_b   1.000
_cell.length_c   1.000
_cell.angle_alpha   90.00
_cell.angle_beta   90.00
_cell.angle_gamma   90.00
#
_symmetry.space_group_name_H-M   'P 1'
#
loop_
_entity.id
_entity.type
_entity.pdbx_description
1 polymer ?
#
loop_
_entity_poly.entity_id
_entity_poly.type
_entity_poly.pdbx_seq_one_letter_code
_entity_poly.pdbx_strand_id
1 'polypeptide(L)'
;MREINPKETTRAYAFDLWMKAPMPMVTFFKILDVNRLVKISKKSGMKFNMLMCWCIGKAASSIKEFYMLPVGDKLMQYDAIAVNTIVMNKDNEVSSCDVPFSDDLQLFNEDYLKLTMEVARSCENHDLTESMVIGTSALAQYEIDGAVGMYSGIFNNPFIIWGKYRKGFFRTTLTVSFQFHHTQMDGAHAAKFLDRLQQEINKLLV
;
A
#
# COMPACT_ATOMS: atom_id res chain seq x y z
N MET A 1 16.88 -3.83 7.89
CA MET A 1 15.84 -4.30 8.84
C MET A 1 16.46 -5.02 10.02
N ARG A 2 15.76 -5.14 11.18
CA ARG A 2 16.23 -5.82 12.40
C ARG A 2 15.09 -6.50 13.14
N GLU A 3 15.39 -7.61 13.83
CA GLU A 3 14.45 -8.23 14.77
C GLU A 3 14.31 -7.38 16.03
N ILE A 4 13.09 -7.24 16.53
CA ILE A 4 12.79 -6.53 17.77
C ILE A 4 12.00 -7.44 18.74
N ASN A 5 12.21 -7.24 20.04
CA ASN A 5 11.44 -7.95 21.06
C ASN A 5 10.00 -7.39 21.11
N PRO A 6 8.97 -8.19 20.79
CA PRO A 6 7.59 -7.71 20.83
C PRO A 6 7.19 -7.14 22.21
N LYS A 7 7.75 -7.67 23.29
CA LYS A 7 7.46 -7.24 24.68
C LYS A 7 7.92 -5.80 24.97
N GLU A 8 8.83 -5.28 24.17
CA GLU A 8 9.34 -3.88 24.26
C GLU A 8 8.55 -2.91 23.38
N THR A 9 7.48 -3.38 22.76
CA THR A 9 6.64 -2.61 21.85
C THR A 9 5.20 -2.52 22.37
N THR A 10 4.42 -1.63 21.76
CA THR A 10 2.96 -1.56 21.97
C THR A 10 2.22 -2.76 21.37
N ARG A 11 2.93 -3.69 20.72
CA ARG A 11 2.35 -4.84 20.00
C ARG A 11 2.50 -6.16 20.77
N ALA A 12 3.06 -6.16 21.98
CA ALA A 12 3.31 -7.38 22.77
C ALA A 12 2.07 -8.31 22.86
N TYR A 13 0.94 -7.76 23.31
CA TYR A 13 -0.30 -8.54 23.45
C TYR A 13 -0.83 -9.00 22.08
N ALA A 14 -0.82 -8.13 21.09
CA ALA A 14 -1.28 -8.48 19.75
C ALA A 14 -0.38 -9.55 19.10
N PHE A 15 0.93 -9.49 19.34
CA PHE A 15 1.86 -10.51 18.87
C PHE A 15 1.54 -11.89 19.48
N ASP A 16 1.41 -11.99 20.80
CA ASP A 16 1.12 -13.25 21.49
C ASP A 16 -0.22 -13.88 21.03
N LEU A 17 -1.21 -13.04 20.75
CA LEU A 17 -2.55 -13.49 20.36
C LEU A 17 -2.64 -13.85 18.87
N TRP A 18 -2.23 -12.92 17.99
CA TRP A 18 -2.54 -13.01 16.57
C TRP A 18 -1.53 -13.81 15.75
N MET A 19 -0.28 -13.99 16.25
CA MET A 19 0.69 -14.85 15.57
C MET A 19 0.26 -16.33 15.53
N LYS A 20 -0.59 -16.74 16.46
CA LYS A 20 -1.13 -18.10 16.52
C LYS A 20 -2.53 -18.24 15.90
N ALA A 21 -3.12 -17.14 15.49
CA ALA A 21 -4.47 -17.14 14.91
C ALA A 21 -4.45 -17.70 13.49
N PRO A 22 -5.38 -18.61 13.14
CA PRO A 22 -5.45 -19.15 11.78
C PRO A 22 -5.76 -18.07 10.71
N MET A 23 -6.41 -16.98 11.10
CA MET A 23 -6.76 -15.86 10.25
C MET A 23 -6.45 -14.53 10.97
N PRO A 24 -5.20 -14.06 10.93
CA PRO A 24 -4.80 -12.83 11.61
C PRO A 24 -5.06 -11.56 10.79
N MET A 25 -5.58 -11.69 9.57
CA MET A 25 -5.81 -10.57 8.67
C MET A 25 -7.17 -9.92 8.91
N VAL A 26 -7.19 -8.59 8.87
CA VAL A 26 -8.41 -7.77 8.95
C VAL A 26 -8.49 -6.89 7.71
N THR A 27 -9.70 -6.71 7.16
CA THR A 27 -9.91 -5.86 5.99
C THR A 27 -10.90 -4.75 6.31
N PHE A 28 -10.52 -3.51 6.00
CA PHE A 28 -11.38 -2.34 6.04
C PHE A 28 -11.69 -1.85 4.64
N PHE A 29 -12.93 -1.43 4.42
CA PHE A 29 -13.36 -0.77 3.20
C PHE A 29 -13.54 0.72 3.45
N LYS A 30 -13.04 1.55 2.54
CA LYS A 30 -13.19 3.01 2.59
C LYS A 30 -13.50 3.56 1.21
N ILE A 31 -14.45 4.47 1.14
CA ILE A 31 -14.68 5.28 -0.06
C ILE A 31 -13.88 6.56 0.09
N LEU A 32 -12.96 6.81 -0.84
CA LEU A 32 -12.12 8.00 -0.91
C LEU A 32 -12.68 8.97 -1.95
N ASP A 33 -12.60 10.27 -1.67
CA ASP A 33 -12.76 11.30 -2.67
C ASP A 33 -11.42 11.49 -3.42
N VAL A 34 -11.41 11.18 -4.69
CA VAL A 34 -10.21 11.23 -5.54
C VAL A 34 -10.28 12.31 -6.63
N ASN A 35 -11.21 13.27 -6.50
CA ASN A 35 -11.36 14.38 -7.47
C ASN A 35 -10.03 15.09 -7.73
N ARG A 36 -9.28 15.37 -6.65
CA ARG A 36 -8.00 16.06 -6.74
C ARG A 36 -6.95 15.25 -7.47
N LEU A 37 -6.81 13.96 -7.14
CA LEU A 37 -5.90 13.03 -7.83
C LEU A 37 -6.18 12.98 -9.34
N VAL A 38 -7.46 12.83 -9.71
CA VAL A 38 -7.87 12.79 -11.13
C VAL A 38 -7.55 14.10 -11.85
N LYS A 39 -7.78 15.26 -11.19
CA LYS A 39 -7.45 16.57 -11.77
C LYS A 39 -5.94 16.74 -11.96
N ILE A 40 -5.15 16.37 -10.96
CA ILE A 40 -3.69 16.45 -11.01
C ILE A 40 -3.15 15.53 -12.10
N SER A 41 -3.54 14.26 -12.10
CA SER A 41 -3.13 13.30 -13.12
C SER A 41 -3.35 13.83 -14.54
N LYS A 42 -4.52 14.43 -14.79
CA LYS A 42 -4.83 15.02 -16.11
C LYS A 42 -4.00 16.26 -16.44
N LYS A 43 -3.72 17.10 -15.43
CA LYS A 43 -3.00 18.38 -15.63
C LYS A 43 -1.50 18.16 -15.80
N SER A 44 -0.90 17.28 -14.98
CA SER A 44 0.54 17.04 -14.96
C SER A 44 1.00 15.93 -15.92
N GLY A 45 0.07 15.07 -16.39
CA GLY A 45 0.42 13.85 -17.13
C GLY A 45 0.90 12.69 -16.26
N MET A 46 1.04 12.89 -14.95
CA MET A 46 1.43 11.81 -14.02
C MET A 46 0.35 10.72 -13.96
N LYS A 47 0.76 9.46 -13.90
CA LYS A 47 -0.17 8.32 -13.83
C LYS A 47 -0.98 8.35 -12.54
N PHE A 48 -2.29 8.15 -12.62
CA PHE A 48 -3.18 8.09 -11.44
C PHE A 48 -2.71 7.05 -10.40
N ASN A 49 -2.32 5.84 -10.85
CA ASN A 49 -1.84 4.80 -9.96
C ASN A 49 -0.54 5.19 -9.24
N MET A 50 0.39 5.85 -9.93
CA MET A 50 1.60 6.38 -9.31
C MET A 50 1.27 7.40 -8.21
N LEU A 51 0.38 8.35 -8.48
CA LEU A 51 -0.05 9.35 -7.49
C LEU A 51 -0.75 8.67 -6.29
N MET A 52 -1.55 7.63 -6.54
CA MET A 52 -2.18 6.86 -5.47
C MET A 52 -1.13 6.13 -4.61
N CYS A 53 -0.15 5.46 -5.23
CA CYS A 53 0.96 4.81 -4.54
C CYS A 53 1.77 5.82 -3.69
N TRP A 54 2.05 7.00 -4.22
CA TRP A 54 2.73 8.05 -3.45
C TRP A 54 1.92 8.49 -2.23
N CYS A 55 0.61 8.75 -2.39
CA CYS A 55 -0.26 9.11 -1.27
C CYS A 55 -0.34 7.99 -0.21
N ILE A 56 -0.33 6.73 -0.61
CA ILE A 56 -0.27 5.56 0.28
C ILE A 56 1.03 5.58 1.08
N GLY A 57 2.17 5.70 0.42
CA GLY A 57 3.48 5.77 1.08
C GLY A 57 3.57 6.96 2.04
N LYS A 58 3.09 8.15 1.62
CA LYS A 58 3.05 9.36 2.42
C LYS A 58 2.17 9.22 3.67
N ALA A 59 1.01 8.62 3.55
CA ALA A 59 0.13 8.36 4.69
C ALA A 59 0.77 7.36 5.67
N ALA A 60 1.34 6.29 5.16
CA ALA A 60 1.96 5.22 5.94
C ALA A 60 3.23 5.70 6.67
N SER A 61 4.07 6.51 6.03
CA SER A 61 5.34 6.99 6.59
C SER A 61 5.16 7.78 7.90
N SER A 62 3.98 8.34 8.14
CA SER A 62 3.63 9.06 9.36
C SER A 62 3.14 8.18 10.52
N ILE A 63 3.07 6.85 10.33
CA ILE A 63 2.48 5.90 11.28
C ILE A 63 3.51 4.82 11.60
N LYS A 64 3.94 4.78 12.86
CA LYS A 64 5.04 3.91 13.31
C LYS A 64 4.78 2.41 13.10
N GLU A 65 3.52 1.98 13.11
CA GLU A 65 3.11 0.60 12.91
C GLU A 65 3.45 0.09 11.50
N PHE A 66 3.58 0.97 10.51
CA PHE A 66 4.05 0.62 9.17
C PHE A 66 5.54 0.32 9.09
N TYR A 67 6.29 0.55 10.15
CA TYR A 67 7.71 0.18 10.21
C TYR A 67 7.95 -1.14 10.95
N MET A 68 6.90 -1.89 11.25
CA MET A 68 6.97 -3.20 11.89
C MET A 68 6.18 -4.21 11.06
N LEU A 69 6.68 -5.44 10.96
CA LEU A 69 5.99 -6.52 10.27
C LEU A 69 6.31 -7.86 10.95
N PRO A 70 5.32 -8.72 11.21
CA PRO A 70 5.60 -10.11 11.57
C PRO A 70 6.13 -10.86 10.33
N VAL A 71 7.29 -11.48 10.48
CA VAL A 71 7.95 -12.30 9.45
C VAL A 71 8.35 -13.63 10.07
N GLY A 72 7.76 -14.73 9.58
CA GLY A 72 7.86 -16.02 10.26
C GLY A 72 7.27 -15.92 11.66
N ASP A 73 8.06 -16.29 12.67
CA ASP A 73 7.72 -16.24 14.10
C ASP A 73 8.26 -14.98 14.82
N LYS A 74 8.81 -14.01 14.06
CA LYS A 74 9.51 -12.83 14.57
C LYS A 74 8.75 -11.55 14.26
N LEU A 75 8.98 -10.50 15.07
CA LEU A 75 8.59 -9.15 14.75
C LEU A 75 9.81 -8.40 14.21
N MET A 76 9.73 -7.95 12.96
CA MET A 76 10.80 -7.21 12.30
C MET A 76 10.50 -5.72 12.30
N GLN A 77 11.53 -4.89 12.50
CA GLN A 77 11.49 -3.45 12.34
C GLN A 77 12.28 -3.03 11.10
N TYR A 78 11.71 -2.12 10.35
CA TYR A 78 12.27 -1.54 9.13
C TYR A 78 12.53 -0.05 9.31
N ASP A 79 13.53 0.48 8.61
CA ASP A 79 13.89 1.90 8.63
C ASP A 79 13.32 2.64 7.39
N ALA A 80 12.85 1.90 6.40
CA ALA A 80 12.28 2.43 5.16
C ALA A 80 10.97 1.73 4.78
N ILE A 81 10.15 2.46 4.01
CA ILE A 81 8.91 1.96 3.40
C ILE A 81 9.09 1.91 1.89
N ALA A 82 8.51 0.91 1.27
CA ALA A 82 8.30 0.84 -0.17
C ALA A 82 6.81 0.59 -0.47
N VAL A 83 6.38 0.97 -1.66
CA VAL A 83 5.03 0.70 -2.15
C VAL A 83 5.12 -0.21 -3.37
N ASN A 84 4.56 -1.39 -3.25
CA ASN A 84 4.50 -2.34 -4.36
C ASN A 84 3.41 -1.94 -5.35
N THR A 85 3.67 -2.18 -6.62
CA THR A 85 2.66 -2.07 -7.69
C THR A 85 2.76 -3.27 -8.63
N ILE A 86 1.62 -3.69 -9.15
CA ILE A 86 1.57 -4.76 -10.15
C ILE A 86 1.73 -4.16 -11.54
N VAL A 87 2.59 -4.76 -12.33
CA VAL A 87 2.96 -4.32 -13.68
C VAL A 87 2.60 -5.42 -14.67
N MET A 88 1.91 -5.05 -15.75
CA MET A 88 1.74 -5.93 -16.91
C MET A 88 3.07 -5.96 -17.69
N ASN A 89 3.67 -7.13 -17.81
CA ASN A 89 4.94 -7.31 -18.51
C ASN A 89 4.74 -7.55 -20.02
N LYS A 90 5.84 -7.63 -20.79
CA LYS A 90 5.82 -7.82 -22.25
C LYS A 90 5.17 -9.16 -22.69
N ASP A 91 5.12 -10.14 -21.80
CA ASP A 91 4.54 -11.47 -22.08
C ASP A 91 3.03 -11.52 -21.73
N ASN A 92 2.42 -10.36 -21.39
CA ASN A 92 1.04 -10.21 -20.93
C ASN A 92 0.74 -10.94 -19.62
N GLU A 93 1.75 -11.16 -18.81
CA GLU A 93 1.65 -11.65 -17.45
C GLU A 93 1.86 -10.51 -16.43
N VAL A 94 1.65 -10.80 -15.17
CA VAL A 94 1.84 -9.83 -14.10
C VAL A 94 3.19 -10.04 -13.42
N SER A 95 3.89 -8.95 -13.18
CA SER A 95 5.11 -8.90 -12.37
C SER A 95 4.94 -7.90 -11.23
N SER A 96 5.66 -8.12 -10.15
CA SER A 96 5.66 -7.29 -8.94
C SER A 96 6.78 -6.26 -8.99
N CYS A 97 6.50 -5.02 -8.58
CA CYS A 97 7.49 -3.96 -8.56
C CYS A 97 7.40 -3.15 -7.26
N ASP A 98 8.40 -3.27 -6.40
CA ASP A 98 8.55 -2.44 -5.21
C ASP A 98 9.22 -1.13 -5.59
N VAL A 99 8.58 -0.01 -5.24
CA VAL A 99 9.11 1.34 -5.44
C VAL A 99 9.46 1.92 -4.08
N PRO A 100 10.72 2.35 -3.84
CA PRO A 100 11.10 2.95 -2.58
C PRO A 100 10.32 4.25 -2.37
N PHE A 101 9.76 4.43 -1.17
CA PHE A 101 9.00 5.65 -0.89
C PHE A 101 9.97 6.84 -0.67
N SER A 102 9.67 7.94 -1.35
CA SER A 102 10.27 9.26 -1.14
C SER A 102 9.17 10.29 -0.85
N ASP A 103 9.45 11.20 0.08
CA ASP A 103 8.61 12.38 0.33
C ASP A 103 8.57 13.35 -0.86
N ASP A 104 9.62 13.34 -1.68
CA ASP A 104 9.67 14.07 -2.94
C ASP A 104 8.85 13.33 -4.01
N LEU A 105 7.76 13.96 -4.43
CA LEU A 105 6.86 13.40 -5.44
C LEU A 105 7.53 13.21 -6.81
N GLN A 106 8.44 14.10 -7.18
CA GLN A 106 9.13 14.02 -8.48
C GLN A 106 10.10 12.84 -8.48
N LEU A 107 10.89 12.70 -7.43
CA LEU A 107 11.80 11.57 -7.27
C LEU A 107 11.03 10.24 -7.24
N PHE A 108 9.94 10.18 -6.47
CA PHE A 108 9.09 8.97 -6.44
C PHE A 108 8.50 8.66 -7.83
N ASN A 109 8.08 9.67 -8.58
CA ASN A 109 7.56 9.49 -9.94
C ASN A 109 8.63 8.97 -10.90
N GLU A 110 9.86 9.49 -10.82
CA GLU A 110 11.00 9.03 -11.62
C GLU A 110 11.32 7.57 -11.34
N ASP A 111 11.45 7.19 -10.07
CA ASP A 111 11.69 5.82 -9.63
C ASP A 111 10.54 4.89 -10.06
N TYR A 112 9.29 5.31 -9.85
CA TYR A 112 8.12 4.54 -10.27
C TYR A 112 8.13 4.25 -11.77
N LEU A 113 8.39 5.26 -12.59
CA LEU A 113 8.41 5.10 -14.06
C LEU A 113 9.57 4.22 -14.52
N LYS A 114 10.76 4.45 -13.97
CA LYS A 114 11.97 3.68 -14.29
C LYS A 114 11.79 2.21 -13.92
N LEU A 115 11.48 1.91 -12.65
CA LEU A 115 11.38 0.55 -12.14
C LEU A 115 10.24 -0.23 -12.79
N THR A 116 9.05 0.37 -12.94
CA THR A 116 7.93 -0.30 -13.62
C THR A 116 8.23 -0.59 -15.09
N MET A 117 9.01 0.25 -15.77
CA MET A 117 9.42 0.01 -17.15
C MET A 117 10.47 -1.11 -17.25
N GLU A 118 11.41 -1.17 -16.31
CA GLU A 118 12.40 -2.25 -16.21
C GLU A 118 11.72 -3.60 -15.99
N VAL A 119 10.82 -3.69 -14.99
CA VAL A 119 10.00 -4.87 -14.68
C VAL A 119 9.16 -5.29 -15.89
N ALA A 120 8.51 -4.35 -16.58
CA ALA A 120 7.72 -4.65 -17.77
C ALA A 120 8.53 -5.26 -18.90
N ARG A 121 9.82 -4.90 -19.03
CA ARG A 121 10.72 -5.41 -20.08
C ARG A 121 11.38 -6.74 -19.70
N SER A 122 11.85 -6.85 -18.45
CA SER A 122 12.58 -8.04 -17.98
C SER A 122 11.66 -9.22 -17.71
N CYS A 123 10.41 -9.00 -17.33
CA CYS A 123 9.47 -9.96 -16.74
C CYS A 123 9.92 -10.46 -15.35
N GLU A 124 10.92 -9.86 -14.76
CA GLU A 124 11.42 -10.17 -13.42
C GLU A 124 10.78 -9.24 -12.39
N ASN A 125 10.53 -9.75 -11.18
CA ASN A 125 10.07 -8.93 -10.07
C ASN A 125 11.20 -8.02 -9.58
N HIS A 126 10.82 -6.86 -9.06
CA HIS A 126 11.72 -5.97 -8.33
C HIS A 126 11.30 -5.95 -6.87
N ASP A 127 12.06 -6.62 -6.00
CA ASP A 127 11.75 -6.82 -4.59
C ASP A 127 12.74 -6.05 -3.70
N LEU A 128 12.23 -5.33 -2.70
CA LEU A 128 12.99 -4.56 -1.71
C LEU A 128 12.91 -5.21 -0.32
N THR A 129 13.80 -6.17 -0.06
CA THR A 129 13.79 -6.97 1.19
C THR A 129 14.12 -6.16 2.46
N GLU A 130 14.83 -5.05 2.34
CA GLU A 130 15.22 -4.17 3.47
C GLU A 130 14.17 -3.11 3.80
N SER A 131 13.10 -3.01 3.01
CA SER A 131 12.00 -2.08 3.22
C SER A 131 10.74 -2.80 3.68
N MET A 132 9.92 -2.13 4.51
CA MET A 132 8.57 -2.60 4.77
C MET A 132 7.69 -2.25 3.56
N VAL A 133 7.28 -3.27 2.83
CA VAL A 133 6.54 -3.12 1.58
C VAL A 133 5.03 -3.08 1.84
N ILE A 134 4.36 -2.06 1.31
CA ILE A 134 2.90 -2.00 1.23
C ILE A 134 2.48 -2.50 -0.14
N GLY A 135 1.81 -3.64 -0.18
CA GLY A 135 1.31 -4.21 -1.42
C GLY A 135 0.14 -3.40 -2.00
N THR A 136 0.10 -3.25 -3.32
CA THR A 136 -1.06 -2.67 -4.00
C THR A 136 -1.50 -3.47 -5.21
N SER A 137 -2.81 -3.45 -5.50
CA SER A 137 -3.37 -3.98 -6.74
C SER A 137 -4.43 -3.04 -7.29
N ALA A 138 -4.22 -2.59 -8.53
CA ALA A 138 -5.10 -1.65 -9.21
C ALA A 138 -5.82 -2.31 -10.38
N LEU A 139 -7.12 -2.57 -10.23
CA LEU A 139 -7.99 -3.06 -11.30
C LEU A 139 -8.63 -1.89 -12.05
N ALA A 140 -7.78 -1.00 -12.61
CA ALA A 140 -8.20 0.32 -13.11
C ALA A 140 -9.24 0.29 -14.26
N GLN A 141 -9.45 -0.85 -14.90
CA GLN A 141 -10.43 -1.00 -15.97
C GLN A 141 -11.80 -1.46 -15.46
N TYR A 142 -11.87 -2.02 -14.24
CA TYR A 142 -13.06 -2.65 -13.69
C TYR A 142 -13.56 -1.91 -12.43
N GLU A 143 -14.86 -1.73 -12.33
CA GLU A 143 -15.48 -1.26 -11.10
C GLU A 143 -15.65 -2.44 -10.14
N ILE A 144 -15.16 -2.27 -8.92
CA ILE A 144 -15.35 -3.20 -7.82
C ILE A 144 -15.83 -2.44 -6.58
N ASP A 145 -16.64 -3.09 -5.75
CA ASP A 145 -17.10 -2.54 -4.47
C ASP A 145 -16.13 -2.84 -3.34
N GLY A 146 -15.21 -3.76 -3.56
CA GLY A 146 -14.16 -4.15 -2.63
C GLY A 146 -13.63 -5.54 -2.94
N ALA A 147 -12.53 -5.89 -2.30
CA ALA A 147 -11.92 -7.22 -2.38
C ALA A 147 -11.34 -7.61 -1.02
N VAL A 148 -11.39 -8.89 -0.69
CA VAL A 148 -10.76 -9.46 0.50
C VAL A 148 -9.85 -10.58 0.03
N GLY A 149 -8.55 -10.45 0.28
CA GLY A 149 -7.60 -11.54 0.06
C GLY A 149 -7.71 -12.58 1.17
N MET A 150 -7.66 -13.86 0.80
CA MET A 150 -7.54 -14.92 1.79
C MET A 150 -6.11 -15.00 2.30
N TYR A 151 -5.95 -15.19 3.60
CA TYR A 151 -4.64 -15.34 4.21
C TYR A 151 -4.00 -16.68 3.80
N SER A 152 -2.86 -16.59 3.13
CA SER A 152 -2.12 -17.77 2.66
C SER A 152 -1.08 -18.28 3.65
N GLY A 153 -0.84 -17.57 4.76
CA GLY A 153 0.23 -17.89 5.72
C GLY A 153 1.63 -17.44 5.29
N ILE A 154 1.76 -16.77 4.15
CA ILE A 154 3.06 -16.38 3.56
C ILE A 154 3.29 -14.87 3.66
N PHE A 155 2.29 -14.07 3.23
CA PHE A 155 2.42 -12.62 3.16
C PHE A 155 1.65 -11.94 4.29
N ASN A 156 2.37 -11.27 5.18
CA ASN A 156 1.80 -10.50 6.29
C ASN A 156 1.73 -9.00 5.99
N ASN A 157 2.23 -8.59 4.85
CA ASN A 157 2.30 -7.19 4.42
C ASN A 157 0.91 -6.56 4.34
N PRO A 158 0.77 -5.28 4.74
CA PRO A 158 -0.44 -4.53 4.45
C PRO A 158 -0.66 -4.46 2.95
N PHE A 159 -1.92 -4.59 2.54
CA PHE A 159 -2.28 -4.68 1.13
C PHE A 159 -3.50 -3.80 0.82
N ILE A 160 -3.44 -3.03 -0.27
CA ILE A 160 -4.52 -2.16 -0.69
C ILE A 160 -4.95 -2.52 -2.11
N ILE A 161 -6.25 -2.76 -2.27
CA ILE A 161 -6.85 -3.07 -3.57
C ILE A 161 -7.85 -1.98 -3.92
N TRP A 162 -7.85 -1.56 -5.19
CA TRP A 162 -8.87 -0.67 -5.73
C TRP A 162 -9.21 -0.98 -7.17
N GLY A 163 -10.41 -0.60 -7.56
CA GLY A 163 -10.88 -0.69 -8.95
C GLY A 163 -10.83 0.64 -9.69
N LYS A 164 -11.68 0.77 -10.67
CA LYS A 164 -11.91 2.01 -11.40
C LYS A 164 -12.64 3.02 -10.51
N TYR A 165 -12.19 4.28 -10.52
CA TYR A 165 -12.90 5.34 -9.83
C TYR A 165 -14.24 5.66 -10.52
N ARG A 166 -15.23 6.03 -9.71
CA ARG A 166 -16.60 6.36 -10.15
C ARG A 166 -16.77 7.88 -10.21
N LYS A 167 -17.18 8.37 -11.37
CA LYS A 167 -17.49 9.78 -11.55
C LYS A 167 -18.97 10.02 -11.18
N GLY A 168 -19.20 10.74 -10.10
CA GLY A 168 -20.49 11.29 -9.77
C GLY A 168 -20.63 12.75 -10.23
N PHE A 169 -21.80 13.34 -9.98
CA PHE A 169 -22.08 14.72 -10.40
C PHE A 169 -21.18 15.75 -9.69
N PHE A 170 -20.94 15.59 -8.40
CA PHE A 170 -20.12 16.49 -7.58
C PHE A 170 -18.78 15.89 -7.16
N ARG A 171 -18.65 14.58 -7.14
CA ARG A 171 -17.48 13.87 -6.59
C ARG A 171 -17.04 12.73 -7.49
N THR A 172 -15.74 12.51 -7.53
CA THR A 172 -15.16 11.28 -8.07
C THR A 172 -14.69 10.43 -6.89
N THR A 173 -15.23 9.23 -6.77
CA THR A 173 -14.97 8.35 -5.63
C THR A 173 -14.23 7.10 -6.04
N LEU A 174 -13.46 6.56 -5.11
CA LEU A 174 -12.74 5.30 -5.25
C LEU A 174 -12.94 4.47 -3.98
N THR A 175 -13.49 3.27 -4.14
CA THR A 175 -13.50 2.31 -3.03
C THR A 175 -12.14 1.64 -2.94
N VAL A 176 -11.57 1.63 -1.75
CA VAL A 176 -10.33 0.89 -1.44
C VAL A 176 -10.63 -0.17 -0.39
N SER A 177 -10.01 -1.33 -0.54
CA SER A 177 -9.95 -2.38 0.47
C SER A 177 -8.55 -2.36 1.05
N PHE A 178 -8.43 -2.14 2.35
CA PHE A 178 -7.18 -2.15 3.08
C PHE A 178 -7.12 -3.35 4.01
N GLN A 179 -6.25 -4.29 3.72
CA GLN A 179 -6.02 -5.49 4.52
C GLN A 179 -4.69 -5.35 5.27
N PHE A 180 -4.67 -5.80 6.53
CA PHE A 180 -3.48 -5.74 7.39
C PHE A 180 -3.46 -6.91 8.38
N HIS A 181 -2.27 -7.28 8.82
CA HIS A 181 -2.08 -8.28 9.87
C HIS A 181 -2.31 -7.65 11.25
N HIS A 182 -3.15 -8.26 12.08
CA HIS A 182 -3.54 -7.68 13.38
C HIS A 182 -2.38 -7.58 14.38
N THR A 183 -1.33 -8.39 14.21
CA THR A 183 -0.08 -8.22 14.97
C THR A 183 0.58 -6.89 14.64
N GLN A 184 0.58 -6.45 13.38
CA GLN A 184 1.21 -5.21 12.96
C GLN A 184 0.45 -3.99 13.48
N MET A 185 -0.87 -3.95 13.32
CA MET A 185 -1.70 -2.80 13.70
C MET A 185 -3.10 -3.20 14.14
N ASP A 186 -3.73 -2.35 14.93
CA ASP A 186 -5.13 -2.48 15.33
C ASP A 186 -6.04 -1.68 14.40
N GLY A 187 -7.35 -1.89 14.54
CA GLY A 187 -8.35 -1.16 13.78
C GLY A 187 -8.24 0.37 13.89
N ALA A 188 -7.84 0.89 15.05
CA ALA A 188 -7.61 2.33 15.23
C ALA A 188 -6.44 2.86 14.39
N HIS A 189 -5.34 2.10 14.27
CA HIS A 189 -4.20 2.44 13.41
C HIS A 189 -4.59 2.39 11.93
N ALA A 190 -5.34 1.35 11.54
CA ALA A 190 -5.85 1.21 10.18
C ALA A 190 -6.82 2.33 9.79
N ALA A 191 -7.73 2.70 10.68
CA ALA A 191 -8.64 3.84 10.46
C ALA A 191 -7.87 5.16 10.34
N LYS A 192 -6.89 5.40 11.22
CA LYS A 192 -6.01 6.57 11.16
C LYS A 192 -5.24 6.64 9.83
N PHE A 193 -4.74 5.50 9.34
CA PHE A 193 -4.08 5.42 8.03
C PHE A 193 -5.03 5.82 6.89
N LEU A 194 -6.24 5.26 6.86
CA LEU A 194 -7.22 5.58 5.81
C LEU A 194 -7.66 7.05 5.84
N ASP A 195 -7.79 7.65 7.03
CA ASP A 195 -8.08 9.08 7.16
C ASP A 195 -6.88 9.94 6.73
N ARG A 196 -5.65 9.52 7.07
CA ARG A 196 -4.45 10.19 6.60
C ARG A 196 -4.31 10.10 5.08
N LEU A 197 -4.58 8.94 4.48
CA LEU A 197 -4.58 8.77 3.03
C LEU A 197 -5.54 9.76 2.34
N GLN A 198 -6.75 9.92 2.86
CA GLN A 198 -7.68 10.95 2.34
C GLN A 198 -7.12 12.36 2.49
N GLN A 199 -6.45 12.67 3.61
CA GLN A 199 -5.83 13.98 3.81
C GLN A 199 -4.70 14.24 2.83
N GLU A 200 -3.82 13.25 2.57
CA GLU A 200 -2.71 13.41 1.61
C GLU A 200 -3.25 13.58 0.18
N ILE A 201 -4.30 12.85 -0.21
CA ILE A 201 -5.01 13.07 -1.47
C ILE A 201 -5.53 14.52 -1.58
N ASN A 202 -6.12 15.03 -0.51
CA ASN A 202 -6.70 16.38 -0.50
C ASN A 202 -5.64 17.49 -0.51
N LYS A 203 -4.45 17.25 0.04
CA LYS A 203 -3.35 18.22 0.13
C LYS A 203 -2.42 18.21 -1.08
N LEU A 204 -2.47 17.15 -1.90
CA LEU A 204 -1.53 16.99 -3.01
C LEU A 204 -1.48 18.24 -3.89
N LEU A 205 -0.30 18.79 -4.08
CA LEU A 205 0.02 19.94 -4.91
C LEU A 205 0.98 19.52 -6.02
N VAL A 206 0.73 19.97 -7.25
CA VAL A 206 1.62 19.83 -8.42
C VAL A 206 1.60 21.11 -9.21
#